data_ad3b8f7c3de17d127dfe11767f9c11a0
#
_entry.id   ad3b8f7c3de17d127dfe11767f9c11a0
#
_cell.length_a   1.000
_cell.length_b   1.000
_cell.length_c   1.000
_cell.angle_alpha   90.00
_cell.angle_beta   90.00
_cell.angle_gamma   90.00
#
_symmetry.space_group_name_H-M   'P 1'
#
loop_
_entity.id
_entity.type
_entity.pdbx_description
1 polymer ?
#
loop_
_entity_poly.entity_id
_entity_poly.type
_entity_poly.pdbx_seq_one_letter_code
_entity_poly.pdbx_strand_id
1 'polypeptide(L)'
;MNKAIIAGLAAGVLIVGLILSPVFTGFPLLSAAQADHADTGVTKKFTLIADEAEVQVTPDGHALWPGLKYNAMVFNGTVPGPVISVHQGDTVEITMVNEGATIHSMDFHSAITTSGANSGPVKSGESKTWSFKAENAGAFFYHCSADGLNGVWEHISNGMYGGIVVHPHNEKPAKEFYVGFNQIYTTSMSANTTGSFDFNKFMAKNPDLILTNGMAHKYVPAIGGVSQLVLNKPLADQLAAGDLTNFFKVKPGELTRWYIVNAGPNDGLAFHFIGAMMDVKDGSIKNRYGTQLKLDETWWIPPGSASVIEATFPQGGGPEGSPDGTPGIYVGVDHEMTDVVKGGAFAVLALDSEPAMADDQPPGTAVESMEDAMME
;
A
#
# COMPACT_ATOMS: atom_id res chain seq x y z
N MET A 1 -3.86 -21.45 59.69
CA MET A 1 -5.00 -20.52 59.80
C MET A 1 -5.21 -19.85 58.45
N ASN A 2 -6.32 -20.22 57.82
CA ASN A 2 -6.69 -19.80 56.45
C ASN A 2 -7.11 -18.34 56.39
N LYS A 3 -6.69 -17.65 55.33
CA LYS A 3 -7.44 -16.52 54.82
C LYS A 3 -7.59 -16.68 53.32
N ALA A 4 -8.79 -17.04 52.89
CA ALA A 4 -9.24 -17.02 51.55
C ALA A 4 -9.43 -15.56 51.06
N ILE A 5 -8.90 -15.24 49.91
CA ILE A 5 -9.21 -14.01 49.18
C ILE A 5 -10.02 -14.41 47.98
N ILE A 6 -11.23 -13.88 47.95
CA ILE A 6 -12.18 -14.02 46.84
C ILE A 6 -11.68 -13.15 45.68
N ALA A 7 -11.27 -13.79 44.58
CA ALA A 7 -11.03 -13.12 43.33
C ALA A 7 -12.31 -13.15 42.51
N GLY A 8 -12.86 -11.97 42.21
CA GLY A 8 -13.95 -11.82 41.25
C GLY A 8 -13.44 -12.05 39.84
N LEU A 9 -13.99 -13.05 39.17
CA LEU A 9 -13.81 -13.27 37.74
C LEU A 9 -14.63 -12.22 36.97
N ALA A 10 -13.92 -11.27 36.35
CA ALA A 10 -14.45 -10.61 35.18
C ALA A 10 -14.09 -11.52 33.99
N ALA A 11 -15.09 -12.13 33.37
CA ALA A 11 -14.91 -12.90 32.15
C ALA A 11 -14.73 -11.91 31.00
N GLY A 12 -13.49 -11.58 30.68
CA GLY A 12 -13.11 -11.04 29.39
C GLY A 12 -12.99 -12.20 28.41
N VAL A 13 -13.85 -12.26 27.42
CA VAL A 13 -13.71 -13.18 26.32
C VAL A 13 -12.53 -12.70 25.47
N LEU A 14 -11.38 -13.30 25.69
CA LEU A 14 -10.22 -13.14 24.83
C LEU A 14 -10.44 -14.07 23.61
N ILE A 15 -10.95 -13.53 22.52
CA ILE A 15 -10.90 -14.24 21.23
C ILE A 15 -9.46 -14.06 20.73
N VAL A 16 -8.61 -14.99 21.10
CA VAL A 16 -7.31 -15.18 20.43
C VAL A 16 -7.63 -15.83 19.10
N GLY A 17 -7.84 -15.02 18.08
CA GLY A 17 -7.80 -15.49 16.71
C GLY A 17 -6.38 -15.98 16.42
N LEU A 18 -6.21 -17.31 16.39
CA LEU A 18 -4.99 -17.93 15.91
C LEU A 18 -4.89 -17.64 14.41
N ILE A 19 -4.25 -16.54 14.05
CA ILE A 19 -3.92 -16.26 12.65
C ILE A 19 -2.78 -17.19 12.30
N LEU A 20 -3.16 -18.35 11.74
CA LEU A 20 -2.23 -19.15 10.95
C LEU A 20 -1.76 -18.22 9.83
N SER A 21 -0.48 -17.90 9.83
CA SER A 21 0.13 -17.11 8.76
C SER A 21 -0.07 -17.87 7.44
N PRO A 22 -0.99 -17.44 6.58
CA PRO A 22 -0.94 -17.90 5.20
C PRO A 22 0.28 -17.22 4.60
N VAL A 23 0.98 -17.94 3.76
CA VAL A 23 1.96 -17.35 2.83
C VAL A 23 1.14 -16.40 1.95
N PHE A 24 1.16 -15.11 2.29
CA PHE A 24 0.37 -14.10 1.60
C PHE A 24 0.92 -13.87 0.20
N THR A 25 0.26 -14.43 -0.78
CA THR A 25 0.45 -14.13 -2.19
C THR A 25 -0.66 -13.20 -2.68
N GLY A 26 -0.74 -11.99 -2.14
CA GLY A 26 -1.67 -10.99 -2.63
C GLY A 26 -2.51 -10.34 -1.53
N PHE A 27 -2.79 -9.06 -1.67
CA PHE A 27 -3.71 -8.30 -0.81
C PHE A 27 -5.03 -8.07 -1.58
N PRO A 28 -6.19 -8.37 -1.02
CA PRO A 28 -7.45 -8.06 -1.67
C PRO A 28 -7.78 -6.57 -1.57
N LEU A 29 -8.21 -5.98 -2.67
CA LEU A 29 -9.07 -4.80 -2.66
C LEU A 29 -10.51 -5.31 -2.59
N LEU A 30 -11.19 -5.01 -1.50
CA LEU A 30 -12.62 -5.22 -1.46
C LEU A 30 -13.29 -4.27 -2.44
N SER A 31 -13.94 -4.82 -3.44
CA SER A 31 -14.92 -4.09 -4.24
C SER A 31 -16.06 -3.73 -3.28
N ALA A 32 -16.06 -2.47 -2.81
CA ALA A 32 -17.20 -1.97 -2.06
C ALA A 32 -18.43 -2.04 -2.96
N ALA A 33 -19.39 -2.87 -2.59
CA ALA A 33 -20.74 -2.77 -3.13
C ALA A 33 -21.21 -1.33 -2.83
N GLN A 34 -21.51 -0.56 -3.89
CA GLN A 34 -22.00 0.80 -3.75
C GLN A 34 -23.34 0.78 -3.03
N ALA A 35 -23.31 1.06 -1.75
CA ALA A 35 -24.48 1.55 -1.06
C ALA A 35 -24.51 3.07 -1.25
N ASP A 36 -25.67 3.62 -1.61
CA ASP A 36 -25.93 5.06 -1.51
C ASP A 36 -25.78 5.47 -0.03
N HIS A 37 -24.58 5.85 0.36
CA HIS A 37 -24.34 6.37 1.70
C HIS A 37 -24.87 7.80 1.77
N ALA A 38 -26.07 7.95 2.29
CA ALA A 38 -26.47 9.23 2.86
C ALA A 38 -25.43 9.61 3.93
N ASP A 39 -25.11 10.90 4.07
CA ASP A 39 -24.15 11.47 5.06
C ASP A 39 -24.59 11.10 6.51
N THR A 40 -24.41 9.83 6.88
CA THR A 40 -24.82 9.30 8.19
C THR A 40 -23.68 9.30 9.21
N GLY A 41 -22.45 9.56 8.77
CA GLY A 41 -21.28 9.68 9.62
C GLY A 41 -21.17 8.55 10.64
N VAL A 42 -20.98 7.32 10.17
CA VAL A 42 -20.79 6.17 11.08
C VAL A 42 -19.38 6.18 11.69
N THR A 43 -19.24 5.55 12.85
CA THR A 43 -17.92 5.34 13.45
C THR A 43 -17.33 4.04 12.94
N LYS A 44 -16.18 4.12 12.29
CA LYS A 44 -15.40 2.98 11.84
C LYS A 44 -14.20 2.76 12.77
N LYS A 45 -14.04 1.51 13.26
CA LYS A 45 -13.02 1.17 14.27
C LYS A 45 -11.99 0.20 13.70
N PHE A 46 -10.72 0.54 13.85
CA PHE A 46 -9.61 -0.27 13.36
C PHE A 46 -8.63 -0.53 14.48
N THR A 47 -7.96 -1.69 14.43
CA THR A 47 -6.86 -2.02 15.33
C THR A 47 -5.60 -2.29 14.52
N LEU A 48 -4.52 -1.58 14.85
CA LEU A 48 -3.20 -1.78 14.28
C LEU A 48 -2.26 -2.30 15.35
N ILE A 49 -1.52 -3.35 15.03
CA ILE A 49 -0.47 -3.90 15.89
C ILE A 49 0.85 -3.36 15.38
N ALA A 50 1.55 -2.58 16.20
CA ALA A 50 2.89 -2.10 15.95
C ALA A 50 3.91 -3.11 16.49
N ASP A 51 4.87 -3.53 15.65
CA ASP A 51 5.88 -4.53 16.01
C ASP A 51 7.12 -4.37 15.12
N GLU A 52 8.19 -5.12 15.45
CA GLU A 52 9.35 -5.36 14.61
C GLU A 52 9.26 -6.76 13.99
N ALA A 53 9.52 -6.87 12.68
CA ALA A 53 9.43 -8.13 11.96
C ALA A 53 10.51 -8.26 10.88
N GLU A 54 10.94 -9.50 10.64
CA GLU A 54 11.70 -9.81 9.44
C GLU A 54 10.73 -9.99 8.27
N VAL A 55 10.82 -9.11 7.26
CA VAL A 55 9.99 -9.15 6.05
C VAL A 55 10.83 -9.50 4.83
N GLN A 56 10.28 -10.26 3.92
CA GLN A 56 10.92 -10.53 2.64
C GLN A 56 10.69 -9.36 1.69
N VAL A 57 11.75 -8.82 1.10
CA VAL A 57 11.71 -7.61 0.26
C VAL A 57 12.04 -7.87 -1.21
N THR A 58 12.45 -9.09 -1.56
CA THR A 58 12.59 -9.55 -2.95
C THR A 58 12.03 -10.97 -3.11
N PRO A 59 11.48 -11.34 -4.28
CA PRO A 59 10.99 -12.70 -4.53
C PRO A 59 12.08 -13.77 -4.40
N ASP A 60 11.71 -15.00 -4.06
CA ASP A 60 12.66 -16.14 -4.02
C ASP A 60 13.32 -16.40 -5.36
N GLY A 61 12.63 -16.14 -6.47
CA GLY A 61 13.14 -16.27 -7.83
C GLY A 61 13.91 -15.06 -8.35
N HIS A 62 14.20 -14.06 -7.51
CA HIS A 62 14.93 -12.86 -7.93
C HIS A 62 16.35 -13.21 -8.41
N ALA A 63 16.73 -12.74 -9.60
CA ALA A 63 17.99 -13.16 -10.25
C ALA A 63 19.26 -12.73 -9.49
N LEU A 64 19.25 -11.58 -8.84
CA LEU A 64 20.40 -11.03 -8.12
C LEU A 64 20.33 -11.24 -6.61
N TRP A 65 19.14 -11.09 -6.03
CA TRP A 65 18.94 -11.09 -4.58
C TRP A 65 17.75 -11.97 -4.18
N PRO A 66 17.77 -13.30 -4.49
CA PRO A 66 16.67 -14.18 -4.17
C PRO A 66 16.43 -14.22 -2.65
N GLY A 67 15.18 -14.06 -2.25
CA GLY A 67 14.77 -14.19 -0.86
C GLY A 67 15.45 -13.22 0.11
N LEU A 68 15.85 -12.03 -0.36
CA LEU A 68 16.39 -10.99 0.51
C LEU A 68 15.34 -10.57 1.51
N LYS A 69 15.73 -10.48 2.77
CA LYS A 69 14.88 -10.06 3.88
C LYS A 69 15.39 -8.77 4.52
N TYR A 70 14.52 -8.13 5.26
CA TYR A 70 14.81 -6.89 5.94
C TYR A 70 14.17 -6.87 7.33
N ASN A 71 14.92 -6.41 8.34
CA ASN A 71 14.39 -6.16 9.67
C ASN A 71 13.58 -4.87 9.63
N ALA A 72 12.28 -4.99 9.55
CA ALA A 72 11.34 -3.89 9.40
C ALA A 72 10.65 -3.53 10.72
N MET A 73 10.15 -2.31 10.79
CA MET A 73 9.11 -1.91 11.73
C MET A 73 7.78 -1.94 10.97
N VAL A 74 6.77 -2.58 11.55
CA VAL A 74 5.56 -2.96 10.81
C VAL A 74 4.27 -2.58 11.52
N PHE A 75 3.22 -2.38 10.74
CA PHE A 75 1.85 -2.46 11.22
C PHE A 75 1.22 -3.78 10.74
N ASN A 76 0.66 -4.54 11.66
CA ASN A 76 0.06 -5.86 11.41
C ASN A 76 1.00 -6.85 10.68
N GLY A 77 2.32 -6.77 10.96
CA GLY A 77 3.31 -7.70 10.43
C GLY A 77 3.69 -7.51 8.96
N THR A 78 3.27 -6.44 8.31
CA THR A 78 3.48 -6.21 6.86
C THR A 78 4.07 -4.84 6.53
N VAL A 79 4.71 -4.74 5.37
CA VAL A 79 5.13 -3.50 4.71
C VAL A 79 4.51 -3.48 3.31
N PRO A 80 3.72 -2.47 2.96
CA PRO A 80 3.10 -1.47 3.83
C PRO A 80 2.19 -2.09 4.89
N GLY A 81 1.82 -1.31 5.90
CA GLY A 81 0.73 -1.64 6.80
C GLY A 81 -0.63 -1.66 6.07
N PRO A 82 -1.71 -2.10 6.75
CA PRO A 82 -3.04 -2.21 6.15
C PRO A 82 -3.56 -0.92 5.52
N VAL A 83 -4.32 -1.04 4.45
CA VAL A 83 -5.07 0.09 3.88
C VAL A 83 -6.35 0.27 4.69
N ILE A 84 -6.58 1.49 5.16
CA ILE A 84 -7.80 1.86 5.88
C ILE A 84 -8.74 2.52 4.87
N SER A 85 -9.93 1.97 4.67
CA SER A 85 -10.94 2.46 3.73
C SER A 85 -12.19 2.92 4.48
N VAL A 86 -12.57 4.18 4.26
CA VAL A 86 -13.72 4.82 4.92
C VAL A 86 -14.41 5.78 3.94
N HIS A 87 -15.57 6.31 4.32
CA HIS A 87 -16.29 7.31 3.53
C HIS A 87 -16.15 8.71 4.13
N GLN A 88 -16.27 9.70 3.28
CA GLN A 88 -16.30 11.10 3.71
C GLN A 88 -17.43 11.31 4.71
N GLY A 89 -17.12 11.93 5.85
CA GLY A 89 -18.08 12.13 6.95
C GLY A 89 -17.98 11.09 8.06
N ASP A 90 -17.34 9.94 7.84
CA ASP A 90 -17.15 8.94 8.89
C ASP A 90 -16.26 9.45 10.03
N THR A 91 -16.53 8.94 11.23
CA THR A 91 -15.61 9.05 12.35
C THR A 91 -14.70 7.83 12.36
N VAL A 92 -13.40 8.05 12.30
CA VAL A 92 -12.40 7.00 12.28
C VAL A 92 -11.79 6.87 13.66
N GLU A 93 -11.90 5.69 14.26
CA GLU A 93 -11.23 5.33 15.52
C GLU A 93 -10.15 4.30 15.24
N ILE A 94 -8.90 4.62 15.51
CA ILE A 94 -7.76 3.72 15.31
C ILE A 94 -7.11 3.45 16.65
N THR A 95 -7.11 2.19 17.08
CA THR A 95 -6.39 1.74 18.25
C THR A 95 -5.09 1.08 17.80
N MET A 96 -3.95 1.64 18.19
CA MET A 96 -2.66 0.98 18.02
C MET A 96 -2.30 0.25 19.31
N VAL A 97 -1.95 -1.02 19.20
CA VAL A 97 -1.35 -1.83 20.26
C VAL A 97 0.13 -1.97 19.95
N ASN A 98 1.01 -1.54 20.85
CA ASN A 98 2.44 -1.69 20.66
C ASN A 98 2.91 -3.01 21.26
N GLU A 99 3.13 -4.02 20.43
CA GLU A 99 3.73 -5.31 20.81
C GLU A 99 5.25 -5.33 20.59
N GLY A 100 5.80 -4.32 19.90
CA GLY A 100 7.21 -4.16 19.63
C GLY A 100 8.04 -3.75 20.84
N ALA A 101 9.35 -3.75 20.68
CA ALA A 101 10.31 -3.39 21.75
C ALA A 101 10.53 -1.87 21.84
N THR A 102 10.30 -1.14 20.76
CA THR A 102 10.55 0.30 20.67
C THR A 102 9.28 1.11 20.93
N ILE A 103 9.45 2.43 21.13
CA ILE A 103 8.31 3.35 21.25
C ILE A 103 7.76 3.61 19.86
N HIS A 104 6.45 3.44 19.70
CA HIS A 104 5.73 3.76 18.47
C HIS A 104 4.68 4.86 18.70
N SER A 105 4.15 5.39 17.62
CA SER A 105 3.07 6.37 17.61
C SER A 105 2.36 6.34 16.26
N MET A 106 1.39 7.23 16.06
CA MET A 106 0.68 7.37 14.79
C MET A 106 0.65 8.84 14.37
N ASP A 107 0.69 9.05 13.06
CA ASP A 107 0.32 10.30 12.41
C ASP A 107 -0.58 9.98 11.20
N PHE A 108 -1.69 10.72 11.09
CA PHE A 108 -2.71 10.50 10.06
C PHE A 108 -2.83 11.75 9.20
N HIS A 109 -2.38 11.71 7.95
CA HIS A 109 -2.43 12.86 7.05
C HIS A 109 -3.87 13.22 6.63
N SER A 110 -4.84 12.32 6.85
CA SER A 110 -6.28 12.59 6.65
C SER A 110 -6.93 13.35 7.81
N ALA A 111 -6.27 13.45 8.95
CA ALA A 111 -6.83 14.05 10.16
C ALA A 111 -6.53 15.55 10.25
N ILE A 112 -7.59 16.36 10.45
CA ILE A 112 -7.43 17.79 10.75
C ILE A 112 -7.42 17.95 12.26
N THR A 113 -6.23 17.93 12.85
CA THR A 113 -6.03 18.02 14.30
C THR A 113 -4.67 18.63 14.62
N THR A 114 -4.43 18.97 15.89
CA THR A 114 -3.11 19.44 16.32
C THR A 114 -2.12 18.30 16.32
N SER A 115 -0.85 18.58 16.06
CA SER A 115 0.21 17.56 16.07
C SER A 115 0.27 16.78 17.39
N GLY A 116 0.07 17.44 18.52
CA GLY A 116 0.05 16.79 19.84
C GLY A 116 -1.15 15.87 20.07
N ALA A 117 -2.28 16.12 19.42
CA ALA A 117 -3.45 15.22 19.45
C ALA A 117 -3.31 14.08 18.45
N ASN A 118 -2.67 14.35 17.29
CA ASN A 118 -2.46 13.38 16.21
C ASN A 118 -1.32 12.39 16.49
N SER A 119 -0.44 12.69 17.43
CA SER A 119 0.69 11.85 17.78
C SER A 119 0.78 11.66 19.30
N GLY A 120 1.78 10.96 19.76
CA GLY A 120 2.09 10.78 21.16
C GLY A 120 2.56 9.35 21.43
N PRO A 121 3.62 9.18 22.21
CA PRO A 121 4.31 7.92 22.38
C PRO A 121 3.43 6.83 23.00
N VAL A 122 3.53 5.62 22.48
CA VAL A 122 2.95 4.39 23.01
C VAL A 122 4.11 3.44 23.27
N LYS A 123 4.36 3.12 24.52
CA LYS A 123 5.45 2.24 24.90
C LYS A 123 5.12 0.78 24.64
N SER A 124 6.12 -0.06 24.64
CA SER A 124 5.96 -1.51 24.57
C SER A 124 4.91 -2.02 25.57
N GLY A 125 3.96 -2.80 25.10
CA GLY A 125 2.84 -3.34 25.88
C GLY A 125 1.69 -2.36 26.16
N GLU A 126 1.80 -1.11 25.72
CA GLU A 126 0.72 -0.12 25.84
C GLU A 126 -0.12 -0.06 24.57
N SER A 127 -1.30 0.55 24.69
CA SER A 127 -2.16 0.88 23.54
C SER A 127 -2.71 2.29 23.64
N LYS A 128 -3.02 2.88 22.49
CA LYS A 128 -3.66 4.19 22.41
C LYS A 128 -4.66 4.22 21.26
N THR A 129 -5.78 4.90 21.49
CA THR A 129 -6.79 5.13 20.47
C THR A 129 -6.80 6.60 20.06
N TRP A 130 -6.81 6.84 18.77
CA TRP A 130 -7.04 8.13 18.14
C TRP A 130 -8.40 8.14 17.49
N SER A 131 -9.06 9.30 17.46
CA SER A 131 -10.32 9.49 16.80
C SER A 131 -10.31 10.79 16.01
N PHE A 132 -10.73 10.76 14.76
CA PHE A 132 -10.85 11.93 13.90
C PHE A 132 -12.00 11.74 12.90
N LYS A 133 -12.45 12.85 12.30
CA LYS A 133 -13.46 12.82 11.23
C LYS A 133 -12.78 12.79 9.88
N ALA A 134 -13.18 11.89 8.99
CA ALA A 134 -12.72 11.81 7.60
C ALA A 134 -13.42 12.89 6.76
N GLU A 135 -13.00 14.15 6.89
CA GLU A 135 -13.68 15.29 6.26
C GLU A 135 -13.36 15.45 4.78
N ASN A 136 -12.15 15.08 4.37
CA ASN A 136 -11.67 15.26 3.02
C ASN A 136 -11.58 13.92 2.29
N ALA A 137 -12.24 13.81 1.14
CA ALA A 137 -12.09 12.66 0.27
C ALA A 137 -10.71 12.66 -0.41
N GLY A 138 -10.16 11.46 -0.65
CA GLY A 138 -8.87 11.28 -1.32
C GLY A 138 -8.06 10.12 -0.74
N ALA A 139 -6.82 9.98 -1.19
CA ALA A 139 -5.85 9.07 -0.62
C ALA A 139 -4.89 9.82 0.29
N PHE A 140 -4.57 9.23 1.41
CA PHE A 140 -3.73 9.83 2.44
C PHE A 140 -2.72 8.83 2.96
N PHE A 141 -1.62 9.34 3.44
CA PHE A 141 -0.57 8.61 4.11
C PHE A 141 -0.85 8.52 5.61
N TYR A 142 -0.60 7.39 6.24
CA TYR A 142 -0.42 7.30 7.68
C TYR A 142 0.89 6.62 8.00
N HIS A 143 1.50 6.94 9.13
CA HIS A 143 2.78 6.39 9.51
C HIS A 143 3.01 6.43 11.02
N CYS A 144 4.05 5.72 11.45
CA CYS A 144 4.55 5.88 12.80
C CYS A 144 5.21 7.25 12.95
N SER A 145 4.85 7.99 13.98
CA SER A 145 5.51 9.25 14.35
C SER A 145 6.52 9.09 15.50
N ALA A 146 6.77 7.85 15.95
CA ALA A 146 7.71 7.50 17.01
C ALA A 146 7.59 8.43 18.23
N ASP A 147 8.71 8.93 18.74
CA ASP A 147 8.76 9.98 19.79
C ASP A 147 8.94 11.37 19.13
N GLY A 148 7.99 11.71 18.24
CA GLY A 148 8.02 12.94 17.48
C GLY A 148 9.13 12.96 16.41
N LEU A 149 9.72 14.13 16.15
CA LEU A 149 10.69 14.31 15.07
C LEU A 149 12.01 13.52 15.27
N ASN A 150 12.25 12.97 16.46
CA ASN A 150 13.52 12.29 16.76
C ASN A 150 13.63 10.90 16.10
N GLY A 151 12.53 10.25 15.75
CA GLY A 151 12.54 8.89 15.21
C GLY A 151 11.64 8.65 14.01
N VAL A 152 10.77 9.62 13.64
CA VAL A 152 9.79 9.46 12.58
C VAL A 152 10.41 9.04 11.25
N TRP A 153 11.54 9.62 10.88
CA TRP A 153 12.26 9.34 9.64
C TRP A 153 12.79 7.88 9.59
N GLU A 154 13.23 7.35 10.74
CA GLU A 154 13.72 5.97 10.86
C GLU A 154 12.58 4.98 10.73
N HIS A 155 11.47 5.21 11.44
CA HIS A 155 10.32 4.29 11.44
C HIS A 155 9.65 4.21 10.07
N ILE A 156 9.50 5.34 9.35
CA ILE A 156 9.00 5.35 7.96
C ILE A 156 9.96 4.60 7.04
N SER A 157 11.27 4.87 7.16
CA SER A 157 12.30 4.20 6.34
C SER A 157 12.34 2.69 6.57
N ASN A 158 11.97 2.24 7.76
CA ASN A 158 11.91 0.83 8.11
C ASN A 158 10.57 0.17 7.75
N GLY A 159 9.65 0.87 7.09
CA GLY A 159 8.42 0.28 6.55
C GLY A 159 7.15 0.53 7.34
N MET A 160 7.20 1.36 8.39
CA MET A 160 6.06 1.58 9.29
C MET A 160 5.10 2.66 8.80
N TYR A 161 4.38 2.35 7.73
CA TYR A 161 3.44 3.24 7.06
C TYR A 161 2.31 2.45 6.39
N GLY A 162 1.25 3.16 5.98
CA GLY A 162 0.18 2.65 5.15
C GLY A 162 -0.65 3.76 4.53
N GLY A 163 -1.78 3.43 3.94
CA GLY A 163 -2.69 4.36 3.29
C GLY A 163 -4.05 4.43 3.96
N ILE A 164 -4.67 5.61 3.90
CA ILE A 164 -6.08 5.82 4.22
C ILE A 164 -6.76 6.30 2.95
N VAL A 165 -7.81 5.59 2.54
CA VAL A 165 -8.68 5.98 1.44
C VAL A 165 -9.97 6.51 2.03
N VAL A 166 -10.31 7.75 1.71
CA VAL A 166 -11.58 8.37 2.06
C VAL A 166 -12.41 8.53 0.79
N HIS A 167 -13.41 7.68 0.61
CA HIS A 167 -14.28 7.70 -0.55
C HIS A 167 -15.22 8.91 -0.52
N PRO A 168 -15.33 9.69 -1.60
CA PRO A 168 -16.30 10.78 -1.67
C PRO A 168 -17.73 10.26 -1.82
N HIS A 169 -18.69 11.10 -1.45
CA HIS A 169 -20.07 10.84 -1.79
C HIS A 169 -20.26 10.84 -3.32
N ASN A 170 -21.08 9.95 -3.84
CA ASN A 170 -21.38 9.83 -5.28
C ASN A 170 -20.17 9.50 -6.17
N GLU A 171 -19.24 8.73 -5.66
CA GLU A 171 -18.13 8.21 -6.43
C GLU A 171 -18.60 7.28 -7.55
N LYS A 172 -17.98 7.38 -8.74
CA LYS A 172 -18.29 6.46 -9.83
C LYS A 172 -17.69 5.09 -9.55
N PRO A 173 -18.40 3.99 -9.86
CA PRO A 173 -17.81 2.67 -9.78
C PRO A 173 -16.54 2.57 -10.60
N ALA A 174 -15.51 2.00 -10.01
CA ALA A 174 -14.24 1.73 -10.66
C ALA A 174 -13.65 0.45 -10.07
N LYS A 175 -12.76 -0.21 -10.79
CA LYS A 175 -11.92 -1.24 -10.21
C LYS A 175 -10.78 -0.54 -9.47
N GLU A 176 -10.64 -0.82 -8.17
CA GLU A 176 -9.75 -0.06 -7.30
C GLU A 176 -8.48 -0.82 -6.97
N PHE A 177 -7.38 -0.08 -6.88
CA PHE A 177 -6.07 -0.61 -6.57
C PHE A 177 -5.32 0.33 -5.63
N TYR A 178 -4.62 -0.26 -4.67
CA TYR A 178 -3.67 0.46 -3.82
C TYR A 178 -2.24 0.08 -4.20
N VAL A 179 -1.37 1.08 -4.35
CA VAL A 179 0.05 0.88 -4.60
C VAL A 179 0.87 1.80 -3.71
N GLY A 180 1.66 1.21 -2.82
CA GLY A 180 2.60 1.92 -1.97
C GLY A 180 4.03 1.77 -2.45
N PHE A 181 4.75 2.87 -2.59
CA PHE A 181 6.19 2.91 -2.88
C PHE A 181 6.96 3.30 -1.62
N ASN A 182 8.06 2.59 -1.37
CA ASN A 182 8.92 2.84 -0.22
C ASN A 182 10.39 2.59 -0.54
N GLN A 183 11.26 3.49 -0.12
CA GLN A 183 12.70 3.41 -0.28
C GLN A 183 13.33 2.63 0.88
N ILE A 184 14.09 1.59 0.57
CA ILE A 184 14.83 0.79 1.55
C ILE A 184 16.32 1.04 1.46
N TYR A 185 16.92 1.31 2.61
CA TYR A 185 18.34 1.53 2.83
C TYR A 185 18.87 0.38 3.69
N THR A 186 19.49 -0.63 3.08
CA THR A 186 19.84 -1.87 3.78
C THR A 186 21.34 -2.09 3.91
N THR A 187 21.74 -2.69 5.02
CA THR A 187 23.12 -3.10 5.29
C THR A 187 23.56 -4.33 4.49
N SER A 188 22.61 -5.08 3.89
CA SER A 188 22.89 -6.27 3.11
C SER A 188 22.08 -6.30 1.82
N MET A 189 22.73 -6.65 0.72
CA MET A 189 22.17 -6.94 -0.60
C MET A 189 22.60 -8.32 -1.10
N SER A 190 22.64 -9.31 -0.22
CA SER A 190 23.03 -10.68 -0.56
C SER A 190 21.84 -11.63 -0.53
N ALA A 191 21.86 -12.63 -1.40
CA ALA A 191 20.85 -13.66 -1.49
C ALA A 191 20.58 -14.36 -0.15
N ASN A 192 19.31 -14.55 0.20
CA ASN A 192 18.87 -15.24 1.41
C ASN A 192 19.50 -14.69 2.71
N THR A 193 19.78 -13.39 2.74
CA THR A 193 20.27 -12.70 3.96
C THR A 193 19.22 -11.72 4.46
N THR A 194 19.39 -11.30 5.71
CA THR A 194 18.57 -10.25 6.33
C THR A 194 19.40 -9.00 6.50
N GLY A 195 18.96 -7.91 5.88
CA GLY A 195 19.53 -6.58 6.08
C GLY A 195 18.82 -5.83 7.20
N SER A 196 19.44 -4.75 7.64
CA SER A 196 18.88 -3.78 8.58
C SER A 196 19.11 -2.38 8.06
N PHE A 197 18.50 -1.40 8.66
CA PHE A 197 18.60 0.00 8.26
C PHE A 197 20.06 0.49 8.20
N ASP A 198 20.42 1.13 7.09
CA ASP A 198 21.70 1.78 6.88
C ASP A 198 21.54 3.30 6.89
N PHE A 199 21.87 3.91 8.01
CA PHE A 199 21.76 5.35 8.22
C PHE A 199 22.62 6.16 7.24
N ASN A 200 23.80 5.67 6.85
CA ASN A 200 24.67 6.41 5.93
C ASN A 200 24.08 6.46 4.53
N LYS A 201 23.50 5.36 4.04
CA LYS A 201 22.80 5.33 2.77
C LYS A 201 21.56 6.22 2.78
N PHE A 202 20.81 6.20 3.89
CA PHE A 202 19.67 7.09 4.10
C PHE A 202 20.07 8.57 4.01
N MET A 203 21.11 8.98 4.74
CA MET A 203 21.63 10.36 4.69
C MET A 203 22.17 10.75 3.32
N ALA A 204 22.71 9.78 2.57
CA ALA A 204 23.18 9.97 1.19
C ALA A 204 22.03 9.97 0.16
N LYS A 205 20.79 9.71 0.57
CA LYS A 205 19.62 9.53 -0.31
C LYS A 205 19.87 8.49 -1.40
N ASN A 206 20.53 7.39 -1.04
CA ASN A 206 20.86 6.32 -1.98
C ASN A 206 20.21 5.01 -1.54
N PRO A 207 18.92 4.81 -1.84
CA PRO A 207 18.22 3.58 -1.52
C PRO A 207 18.78 2.41 -2.31
N ASP A 208 18.79 1.23 -1.71
CA ASP A 208 19.18 -0.02 -2.38
C ASP A 208 18.01 -0.60 -3.18
N LEU A 209 16.79 -0.49 -2.64
CA LEU A 209 15.58 -0.98 -3.25
C LEU A 209 14.45 0.05 -3.15
N ILE A 210 13.56 0.00 -4.13
CA ILE A 210 12.24 0.64 -4.08
C ILE A 210 11.23 -0.49 -3.98
N LEU A 211 10.53 -0.56 -2.86
CA LEU A 211 9.46 -1.55 -2.68
C LEU A 211 8.18 -1.04 -3.32
N THR A 212 7.58 -1.87 -4.15
CA THR A 212 6.22 -1.71 -4.61
C THR A 212 5.35 -2.68 -3.81
N ASN A 213 4.43 -2.16 -2.98
CA ASN A 213 3.64 -2.97 -2.04
C ASN A 213 4.50 -3.97 -1.24
N GLY A 214 5.59 -3.48 -0.66
CA GLY A 214 6.46 -4.21 0.26
C GLY A 214 7.50 -5.13 -0.40
N MET A 215 7.54 -5.25 -1.73
CA MET A 215 8.48 -6.15 -2.39
C MET A 215 9.00 -5.56 -3.70
N ALA A 216 10.32 -5.40 -3.79
CA ALA A 216 10.96 -4.93 -5.00
C ALA A 216 10.84 -5.96 -6.13
N HIS A 217 10.53 -5.48 -7.34
CA HIS A 217 10.45 -6.25 -8.58
C HIS A 217 9.38 -7.34 -8.67
N LYS A 218 8.59 -7.60 -7.62
CA LYS A 218 7.57 -8.65 -7.63
C LYS A 218 6.53 -8.45 -8.73
N TYR A 219 6.12 -7.21 -8.94
CA TYR A 219 5.01 -6.85 -9.83
C TYR A 219 5.47 -6.38 -11.21
N VAL A 220 6.73 -6.61 -11.56
CA VAL A 220 7.29 -6.34 -12.90
C VAL A 220 7.63 -7.67 -13.55
N PRO A 221 6.66 -8.38 -14.13
CA PRO A 221 6.99 -9.56 -14.90
C PRO A 221 7.66 -9.12 -16.20
N ALA A 222 8.83 -9.64 -16.41
CA ALA A 222 9.56 -9.78 -17.67
C ALA A 222 9.29 -8.76 -18.78
N ILE A 223 9.38 -7.46 -18.51
CA ILE A 223 9.40 -6.44 -19.56
C ILE A 223 10.84 -6.13 -19.93
N GLY A 224 11.26 -6.51 -21.12
CA GLY A 224 12.58 -6.45 -21.71
C GLY A 224 13.70 -5.75 -20.97
N GLY A 225 14.81 -6.41 -20.73
CA GLY A 225 16.02 -5.86 -20.10
C GLY A 225 16.01 -5.87 -18.56
N VAL A 226 15.06 -5.22 -17.90
CA VAL A 226 14.91 -5.27 -16.43
C VAL A 226 14.33 -6.61 -15.98
N SER A 227 13.51 -7.21 -16.80
CA SER A 227 12.86 -8.48 -16.55
C SER A 227 13.78 -9.69 -16.48
N GLN A 228 14.86 -9.69 -17.24
CA GLN A 228 15.88 -10.73 -17.09
C GLN A 228 16.58 -10.66 -15.73
N LEU A 229 16.53 -9.49 -15.09
CA LEU A 229 17.06 -9.30 -13.73
C LEU A 229 16.13 -9.87 -12.67
N VAL A 230 14.80 -10.03 -12.96
CA VAL A 230 13.82 -10.23 -11.89
C VAL A 230 13.25 -11.63 -11.78
N LEU A 231 12.84 -12.27 -12.84
CA LEU A 231 12.06 -13.52 -12.69
C LEU A 231 12.56 -14.72 -13.48
N ASN A 232 13.62 -14.63 -14.23
CA ASN A 232 14.17 -15.76 -15.02
C ASN A 232 13.15 -16.50 -15.91
N LYS A 233 11.94 -15.93 -16.09
CA LYS A 233 10.87 -16.47 -16.94
C LYS A 233 10.44 -15.42 -17.94
N PRO A 234 10.47 -15.70 -19.25
CA PRO A 234 9.87 -14.85 -20.26
C PRO A 234 8.40 -14.61 -19.97
N LEU A 235 7.89 -13.41 -20.26
CA LEU A 235 6.47 -13.08 -20.10
C LEU A 235 5.56 -14.09 -20.85
N ALA A 236 5.95 -14.48 -22.07
CA ALA A 236 5.21 -15.47 -22.84
C ALA A 236 5.03 -16.80 -22.08
N ASP A 237 6.04 -17.24 -21.34
CA ASP A 237 5.97 -18.47 -20.54
C ASP A 237 5.07 -18.31 -19.32
N GLN A 238 5.02 -17.11 -18.71
CA GLN A 238 4.11 -16.81 -17.62
C GLN A 238 2.65 -16.79 -18.10
N LEU A 239 2.38 -16.12 -19.21
CA LEU A 239 1.05 -16.09 -19.82
C LEU A 239 0.61 -17.50 -20.25
N ALA A 240 1.51 -18.28 -20.85
CA ALA A 240 1.22 -19.65 -21.28
C ALA A 240 0.97 -20.60 -20.10
N ALA A 241 1.61 -20.36 -18.96
CA ALA A 241 1.40 -21.10 -17.72
C ALA A 241 0.16 -20.66 -16.94
N GLY A 242 -0.48 -19.54 -17.31
CA GLY A 242 -1.58 -18.94 -16.55
C GLY A 242 -1.12 -18.33 -15.21
N ASP A 243 0.18 -18.11 -15.03
CA ASP A 243 0.74 -17.51 -13.82
C ASP A 243 0.64 -15.97 -13.91
N LEU A 244 -0.50 -15.43 -13.50
CA LEU A 244 -0.81 -14.01 -13.55
C LEU A 244 -0.83 -13.35 -12.16
N THR A 245 -0.31 -14.04 -11.15
CA THR A 245 -0.39 -13.61 -9.74
C THR A 245 0.36 -12.31 -9.46
N ASN A 246 1.36 -11.98 -10.28
CA ASN A 246 2.17 -10.78 -10.10
C ASN A 246 1.72 -9.59 -10.99
N PHE A 247 0.54 -9.67 -11.59
CA PHE A 247 -0.03 -8.59 -12.40
C PHE A 247 -1.23 -7.95 -11.72
N PHE A 248 -1.39 -6.65 -11.91
CA PHE A 248 -2.64 -5.97 -11.66
C PHE A 248 -3.57 -6.21 -12.87
N LYS A 249 -4.62 -7.00 -12.67
CA LYS A 249 -5.52 -7.42 -13.76
C LYS A 249 -6.68 -6.46 -13.90
N VAL A 250 -6.98 -6.05 -15.13
CA VAL A 250 -8.07 -5.15 -15.47
C VAL A 250 -8.80 -5.67 -16.73
N LYS A 251 -10.06 -5.27 -16.91
CA LYS A 251 -10.75 -5.46 -18.17
C LYS A 251 -10.41 -4.32 -19.14
N PRO A 252 -10.24 -4.61 -20.45
CA PRO A 252 -10.01 -3.55 -21.42
C PRO A 252 -11.09 -2.47 -21.36
N GLY A 253 -10.67 -1.22 -21.20
CA GLY A 253 -11.57 -0.06 -21.20
C GLY A 253 -12.39 0.14 -19.93
N GLU A 254 -12.29 -0.73 -18.90
CA GLU A 254 -12.94 -0.47 -17.62
C GLU A 254 -12.27 0.71 -16.90
N LEU A 255 -13.07 1.46 -16.16
CA LEU A 255 -12.53 2.51 -15.31
C LEU A 255 -11.80 1.88 -14.12
N THR A 256 -10.53 2.25 -13.95
CA THR A 256 -9.73 1.86 -12.77
C THR A 256 -9.39 3.08 -11.93
N ARG A 257 -9.30 2.89 -10.62
CA ARG A 257 -8.89 3.91 -9.66
C ARG A 257 -7.72 3.41 -8.85
N TRP A 258 -6.68 4.20 -8.83
CA TRP A 258 -5.40 3.88 -8.21
C TRP A 258 -5.12 4.83 -7.07
N TYR A 259 -4.94 4.28 -5.88
CA TYR A 259 -4.51 5.00 -4.70
C TYR A 259 -3.00 4.79 -4.57
N ILE A 260 -2.25 5.76 -5.09
CA ILE A 260 -0.78 5.69 -5.12
C ILE A 260 -0.24 6.43 -3.90
N VAL A 261 0.49 5.72 -3.05
CA VAL A 261 1.14 6.27 -1.85
C VAL A 261 2.65 6.27 -2.05
N ASN A 262 3.28 7.43 -1.88
CA ASN A 262 4.72 7.54 -1.81
C ASN A 262 5.15 7.72 -0.34
N ALA A 263 5.59 6.64 0.29
CA ALA A 263 6.16 6.70 1.63
C ALA A 263 7.53 7.38 1.65
N GLY A 264 8.22 7.42 0.54
CA GLY A 264 9.57 7.96 0.43
C GLY A 264 10.57 7.11 1.22
N PRO A 265 11.32 7.68 2.16
CA PRO A 265 11.11 8.98 2.81
C PRO A 265 11.83 10.18 2.18
N ASN A 266 12.77 9.96 1.28
CA ASN A 266 13.67 11.03 0.82
C ASN A 266 13.30 11.61 -0.53
N ASP A 267 12.87 10.76 -1.48
CA ASP A 267 12.63 11.17 -2.86
C ASP A 267 11.15 11.12 -3.22
N GLY A 268 10.75 11.98 -4.13
CA GLY A 268 9.42 11.99 -4.71
C GLY A 268 9.23 10.80 -5.65
N LEU A 269 8.03 10.67 -6.16
CA LEU A 269 7.64 9.65 -7.13
C LEU A 269 7.13 10.37 -8.38
N ALA A 270 7.84 10.29 -9.47
CA ALA A 270 7.40 10.76 -10.78
C ALA A 270 6.54 9.66 -11.43
N PHE A 271 5.32 9.48 -10.93
CA PHE A 271 4.47 8.37 -11.33
C PHE A 271 3.97 8.51 -12.78
N HIS A 272 4.10 7.46 -13.56
CA HIS A 272 3.70 7.38 -14.96
C HIS A 272 3.13 6.01 -15.31
N PHE A 273 2.06 5.97 -16.12
CA PHE A 273 1.64 4.74 -16.80
C PHE A 273 2.17 4.72 -18.22
N ILE A 274 3.12 3.81 -18.50
CA ILE A 274 3.55 3.58 -19.88
C ILE A 274 2.36 3.01 -20.67
N GLY A 275 1.89 3.77 -21.66
CA GLY A 275 0.80 3.38 -22.56
C GLY A 275 -0.60 3.83 -22.14
N ALA A 276 -0.77 4.53 -21.04
CA ALA A 276 -2.06 5.08 -20.62
C ALA A 276 -1.95 6.52 -20.13
N MET A 277 -3.05 7.26 -20.21
CA MET A 277 -3.15 8.62 -19.67
C MET A 277 -3.90 8.58 -18.34
N MET A 278 -3.54 9.47 -17.44
CA MET A 278 -4.04 9.55 -16.08
C MET A 278 -4.97 10.76 -15.89
N ASP A 279 -6.12 10.54 -15.24
CA ASP A 279 -6.97 11.60 -14.69
C ASP A 279 -6.71 11.71 -13.19
N VAL A 280 -5.88 12.67 -12.81
CA VAL A 280 -5.49 12.89 -11.40
C VAL A 280 -6.59 13.62 -10.67
N LYS A 281 -7.06 13.08 -9.56
CA LYS A 281 -8.22 13.58 -8.80
C LYS A 281 -7.85 14.53 -7.64
N ASP A 282 -6.59 14.66 -7.32
CA ASP A 282 -6.10 15.41 -6.15
C ASP A 282 -6.18 16.95 -6.31
N GLY A 283 -7.19 17.39 -6.95
CA GLY A 283 -7.45 18.80 -7.12
C GLY A 283 -7.39 19.27 -8.57
N SER A 284 -7.91 20.45 -8.77
CA SER A 284 -7.93 21.08 -10.10
C SER A 284 -6.56 21.67 -10.39
N ILE A 285 -5.73 20.96 -11.12
CA ILE A 285 -4.57 21.58 -11.72
C ILE A 285 -5.04 22.50 -12.85
N LYS A 286 -4.73 23.73 -12.72
CA LYS A 286 -4.96 24.73 -13.77
C LYS A 286 -3.61 25.15 -14.34
N ASN A 287 -3.51 25.12 -15.67
CA ASN A 287 -2.36 25.78 -16.30
C ASN A 287 -2.38 27.27 -16.02
N ARG A 288 -1.31 27.99 -16.39
CA ARG A 288 -1.18 29.44 -16.21
C ARG A 288 -2.29 30.28 -16.89
N TYR A 289 -3.10 29.67 -17.74
CA TYR A 289 -4.25 30.31 -18.41
C TYR A 289 -5.58 29.98 -17.71
N GLY A 290 -5.55 29.25 -16.59
CA GLY A 290 -6.73 28.84 -15.84
C GLY A 290 -7.52 27.69 -16.46
N THR A 291 -6.98 27.02 -17.48
CA THR A 291 -7.59 25.83 -18.08
C THR A 291 -7.28 24.61 -17.21
N GLN A 292 -8.31 23.88 -16.82
CA GLN A 292 -8.13 22.63 -16.09
C GLN A 292 -7.52 21.57 -17.03
N LEU A 293 -6.43 20.94 -16.57
CA LEU A 293 -5.88 19.76 -17.22
C LEU A 293 -6.78 18.57 -16.89
N LYS A 294 -7.11 17.78 -17.91
CA LYS A 294 -7.98 16.61 -17.76
C LYS A 294 -7.20 15.30 -17.72
N LEU A 295 -6.06 15.28 -18.38
CA LEU A 295 -5.22 14.10 -18.49
C LEU A 295 -3.77 14.50 -18.34
N ASP A 296 -3.07 13.75 -17.52
CA ASP A 296 -1.64 13.88 -17.27
C ASP A 296 -0.93 12.60 -17.73
N GLU A 297 0.30 12.73 -18.16
CA GLU A 297 1.12 11.58 -18.54
C GLU A 297 2.06 11.15 -17.41
N THR A 298 2.56 12.11 -16.63
CA THR A 298 3.43 11.91 -15.47
C THR A 298 2.98 12.83 -14.34
N TRP A 299 2.81 12.27 -13.14
CA TRP A 299 2.33 12.98 -11.97
C TRP A 299 3.35 12.89 -10.83
N TRP A 300 3.71 14.06 -10.28
CA TRP A 300 4.64 14.13 -9.16
C TRP A 300 3.93 13.94 -7.82
N ILE A 301 4.31 12.90 -7.07
CA ILE A 301 3.83 12.61 -5.73
C ILE A 301 4.97 12.82 -4.74
N PRO A 302 4.92 13.87 -3.89
CA PRO A 302 5.96 14.13 -2.90
C PRO A 302 6.14 12.96 -1.91
N PRO A 303 7.31 12.87 -1.24
CA PRO A 303 7.48 11.92 -0.14
C PRO A 303 6.45 12.16 0.98
N GLY A 304 5.92 11.08 1.58
CA GLY A 304 4.90 11.18 2.62
C GLY A 304 3.55 11.68 2.12
N SER A 305 3.23 11.44 0.86
CA SER A 305 2.00 11.88 0.22
C SER A 305 1.33 10.74 -0.55
N ALA A 306 0.11 10.98 -1.00
CA ALA A 306 -0.65 10.05 -1.81
C ALA A 306 -1.45 10.78 -2.89
N SER A 307 -1.85 10.04 -3.92
CA SER A 307 -2.67 10.56 -5.02
C SER A 307 -3.75 9.56 -5.42
N VAL A 308 -4.90 10.09 -5.87
CA VAL A 308 -5.97 9.31 -6.51
C VAL A 308 -5.89 9.53 -8.01
N ILE A 309 -5.68 8.45 -8.75
CA ILE A 309 -5.51 8.47 -10.20
C ILE A 309 -6.54 7.55 -10.84
N GLU A 310 -7.31 8.07 -11.81
CA GLU A 310 -8.16 7.24 -12.66
C GLU A 310 -7.52 7.01 -14.02
N ALA A 311 -7.61 5.79 -14.53
CA ALA A 311 -7.10 5.41 -15.84
C ALA A 311 -7.96 4.33 -16.48
N THR A 312 -7.85 4.18 -17.79
CA THR A 312 -8.40 3.06 -18.56
C THR A 312 -7.31 2.44 -19.41
N PHE A 313 -7.34 1.13 -19.57
CA PHE A 313 -6.32 0.38 -20.29
C PHE A 313 -6.98 -0.36 -21.45
N PRO A 314 -6.85 0.12 -22.72
CA PRO A 314 -7.38 -0.61 -23.86
C PRO A 314 -6.62 -1.91 -24.10
N GLN A 315 -7.29 -2.88 -24.71
CA GLN A 315 -6.65 -4.12 -25.14
C GLN A 315 -5.57 -3.84 -26.18
N GLY A 316 -4.42 -4.51 -26.07
CA GLY A 316 -3.35 -4.40 -27.06
C GLY A 316 -2.56 -3.11 -27.08
N GLY A 317 -2.66 -2.28 -26.02
CA GLY A 317 -1.76 -1.15 -25.79
C GLY A 317 -1.90 0.03 -26.75
N GLY A 318 -3.06 0.21 -27.38
CA GLY A 318 -3.33 1.36 -28.26
C GLY A 318 -4.80 1.74 -28.28
N PRO A 319 -5.14 2.94 -28.82
CA PRO A 319 -6.52 3.40 -28.91
C PRO A 319 -7.46 2.47 -29.68
N GLU A 320 -6.90 1.66 -30.59
CA GLU A 320 -7.63 0.72 -31.42
C GLU A 320 -7.58 -0.74 -30.91
N GLY A 321 -6.82 -0.98 -29.80
CA GLY A 321 -6.62 -2.31 -29.26
C GLY A 321 -5.71 -3.20 -30.12
N SER A 322 -5.52 -4.44 -29.70
CA SER A 322 -4.86 -5.47 -30.49
C SER A 322 -5.90 -6.23 -31.31
N PRO A 323 -5.79 -6.28 -32.66
CA PRO A 323 -6.76 -6.98 -33.47
C PRO A 323 -6.72 -8.51 -33.32
N ASP A 324 -5.71 -9.06 -32.69
CA ASP A 324 -5.50 -10.50 -32.51
C ASP A 324 -5.93 -11.02 -31.11
N GLY A 325 -6.48 -10.14 -30.24
CA GLY A 325 -6.89 -10.51 -28.88
C GLY A 325 -5.75 -10.68 -27.91
N THR A 326 -4.52 -10.28 -28.28
CA THR A 326 -3.37 -10.31 -27.34
C THR A 326 -3.64 -9.40 -26.15
N PRO A 327 -3.35 -9.83 -24.90
CA PRO A 327 -3.50 -8.99 -23.74
C PRO A 327 -2.69 -7.69 -23.83
N GLY A 328 -3.28 -6.57 -23.44
CA GLY A 328 -2.57 -5.30 -23.30
C GLY A 328 -1.73 -5.32 -22.02
N ILE A 329 -0.44 -5.00 -22.14
CA ILE A 329 0.45 -4.87 -21.00
C ILE A 329 0.87 -3.42 -20.87
N TYR A 330 0.64 -2.90 -19.66
CA TYR A 330 0.97 -1.53 -19.29
C TYR A 330 1.87 -1.55 -18.05
N VAL A 331 2.63 -0.50 -17.83
CA VAL A 331 3.54 -0.44 -16.69
C VAL A 331 3.34 0.85 -15.93
N GLY A 332 3.03 0.75 -14.63
CA GLY A 332 3.16 1.86 -13.70
C GLY A 332 4.60 1.96 -13.24
N VAL A 333 5.22 3.12 -13.38
CA VAL A 333 6.63 3.32 -13.03
C VAL A 333 6.84 4.58 -12.21
N ASP A 334 7.88 4.57 -11.38
CA ASP A 334 8.57 5.80 -11.02
C ASP A 334 9.44 6.22 -12.22
N HIS A 335 9.16 7.36 -12.83
CA HIS A 335 9.93 7.82 -13.99
C HIS A 335 11.30 8.42 -13.60
N GLU A 336 11.68 8.39 -12.34
CA GLU A 336 13.07 8.46 -11.92
C GLU A 336 13.72 7.09 -12.23
N MET A 337 14.36 7.00 -13.39
CA MET A 337 14.73 5.71 -14.01
C MET A 337 15.67 4.84 -13.16
N THR A 338 16.44 5.42 -12.24
CA THR A 338 17.22 4.65 -11.26
C THR A 338 16.32 3.86 -10.33
N ASP A 339 15.13 4.36 -10.02
CA ASP A 339 14.18 3.75 -9.10
C ASP A 339 13.41 2.60 -9.76
N VAL A 340 13.16 2.66 -11.07
CA VAL A 340 12.69 1.50 -11.84
C VAL A 340 13.66 0.33 -11.72
N VAL A 341 14.96 0.60 -11.86
CA VAL A 341 16.02 -0.43 -11.75
C VAL A 341 16.08 -1.02 -10.34
N LYS A 342 15.70 -0.26 -9.33
CA LYS A 342 15.66 -0.68 -7.92
C LYS A 342 14.34 -1.33 -7.49
N GLY A 343 13.31 -1.38 -8.36
CA GLY A 343 12.03 -2.05 -8.09
C GLY A 343 10.80 -1.16 -8.13
N GLY A 344 10.95 0.12 -8.43
CA GLY A 344 9.87 1.12 -8.48
C GLY A 344 8.98 1.00 -9.72
N ALA A 345 8.39 -0.17 -9.94
CA ALA A 345 7.48 -0.41 -11.06
C ALA A 345 6.54 -1.58 -10.81
N PHE A 346 5.42 -1.59 -11.53
CA PHE A 346 4.46 -2.71 -11.56
C PHE A 346 3.80 -2.82 -12.93
N ALA A 347 3.31 -4.03 -13.26
CA ALA A 347 2.64 -4.27 -14.52
C ALA A 347 1.13 -4.40 -14.37
N VAL A 348 0.40 -3.82 -15.31
CA VAL A 348 -1.05 -3.93 -15.47
C VAL A 348 -1.32 -4.78 -16.70
N LEU A 349 -2.20 -5.77 -16.56
CA LEU A 349 -2.59 -6.68 -17.62
C LEU A 349 -4.06 -6.49 -17.95
N ALA A 350 -4.34 -5.97 -19.16
CA ALA A 350 -5.70 -5.82 -19.66
C ALA A 350 -6.13 -7.10 -20.39
N LEU A 351 -7.11 -7.83 -19.82
CA LEU A 351 -7.64 -9.10 -20.30
C LEU A 351 -9.16 -9.03 -20.46
N ASP A 352 -9.70 -9.55 -21.61
CA ASP A 352 -11.14 -9.62 -21.85
C ASP A 352 -11.88 -10.60 -20.92
N SER A 353 -11.20 -11.67 -20.52
CA SER A 353 -11.72 -12.65 -19.59
C SER A 353 -10.76 -12.82 -18.44
N GLU A 354 -11.25 -12.65 -17.21
CA GLU A 354 -10.49 -13.15 -16.06
C GLU A 354 -10.41 -14.68 -16.22
N PRO A 355 -9.20 -15.28 -16.27
CA PRO A 355 -9.13 -16.72 -16.09
C PRO A 355 -9.84 -17.02 -14.78
N ALA A 356 -10.65 -18.11 -14.75
CA ALA A 356 -11.34 -18.55 -13.55
C ALA A 356 -10.28 -18.96 -12.50
N MET A 357 -9.83 -17.99 -11.74
CA MET A 357 -8.80 -18.15 -10.71
C MET A 357 -9.44 -17.86 -9.35
N ALA A 358 -9.14 -18.75 -8.42
CA ALA A 358 -9.47 -18.53 -7.02
C ALA A 358 -8.84 -17.22 -6.52
N ASP A 359 -9.65 -16.40 -5.90
CA ASP A 359 -9.31 -15.26 -5.02
C ASP A 359 -7.96 -14.54 -5.25
N ASP A 360 -7.71 -14.10 -6.47
CA ASP A 360 -6.54 -13.31 -6.82
C ASP A 360 -6.85 -11.82 -6.69
N GLN A 361 -6.73 -11.30 -5.48
CA GLN A 361 -6.79 -9.87 -5.25
C GLN A 361 -5.37 -9.29 -5.15
N PRO A 362 -5.10 -8.11 -5.75
CA PRO A 362 -3.79 -7.47 -5.60
C PRO A 362 -3.55 -7.00 -4.17
N PRO A 363 -2.28 -6.80 -3.80
CA PRO A 363 -1.88 -6.51 -2.43
C PRO A 363 -2.34 -5.16 -1.91
N GLY A 364 -3.13 -5.14 -0.87
CA GLY A 364 -3.62 -3.96 -0.16
C GLY A 364 -4.95 -4.25 0.52
N THR A 365 -4.96 -4.89 1.68
CA THR A 365 -6.19 -5.13 2.43
C THR A 365 -6.65 -3.87 3.13
N ALA A 366 -7.85 -3.42 2.79
CA ALA A 366 -8.61 -2.61 3.72
C ALA A 366 -8.89 -3.46 4.97
N VAL A 367 -8.52 -2.97 6.14
CA VAL A 367 -8.96 -3.58 7.40
C VAL A 367 -10.41 -3.15 7.58
N GLU A 368 -11.35 -4.09 7.39
CA GLU A 368 -12.75 -3.84 7.68
C GLU A 368 -12.95 -3.41 9.13
N SER A 369 -13.91 -2.51 9.37
CA SER A 369 -14.29 -2.21 10.73
C SER A 369 -14.86 -3.47 11.38
N MET A 370 -14.58 -3.68 12.67
CA MET A 370 -15.08 -4.86 13.40
C MET A 370 -16.62 -4.99 13.38
N GLU A 371 -17.36 -3.94 13.02
CA GLU A 371 -18.81 -3.98 12.88
C GLU A 371 -19.28 -4.62 11.56
N ASP A 372 -18.51 -4.48 10.47
CA ASP A 372 -18.84 -5.11 9.18
C ASP A 372 -18.59 -6.62 9.22
N ALA A 373 -17.60 -7.09 9.98
CA ALA A 373 -17.28 -8.51 10.17
C ALA A 373 -18.28 -9.28 11.08
N MET A 374 -19.19 -8.58 11.75
CA MET A 374 -20.21 -9.21 12.61
C MET A 374 -21.59 -9.30 11.94
N MET A 375 -21.74 -8.84 10.69
CA MET A 375 -23.00 -8.89 9.94
C MET A 375 -23.00 -9.95 8.83
N GLU A 376 -21.93 -10.71 8.64
CA GLU A 376 -21.88 -11.97 7.90
C GLU A 376 -21.91 -13.17 8.88
#